data_dc4bf25721d8a90fccf29bf6ae9db204
#
_entry.id   dc4bf25721d8a90fccf29bf6ae9db204
#
_cell.length_a   1.000
_cell.length_b   1.000
_cell.length_c   1.000
_cell.angle_alpha   90.00
_cell.angle_beta   90.00
_cell.angle_gamma   90.00
#
_symmetry.space_group_name_H-M   'P 1'
#
loop_
_entity.id
_entity.type
_entity.pdbx_description
1 polymer ?
#
loop_
_entity_poly.entity_id
_entity_poly.type
_entity_poly.pdbx_seq_one_letter_code
_entity_poly.pdbx_strand_id
1 'polypeptide(L)'
;MKKGFFYVLLSAAALPALAQKVAYTEYKLKNGLGVVLHQDKSAPVVAVSVMYHVGSKNELTNRTGFAHFFEHLLFEGSENIKRGEFMKIVSANGGQNNANTSQDRTFYYEVFPSNQLATGLWLESERMLHPIINEVGVKTQNEVVKEEKRLRVDNQPYGNFVSEIMKRLFTKHPYNWVPIGSMADLDAATLEEFRAFNKKYYVPNNAVLVIAGDIDIAKTKQLVEAYFGAVPAGAPVVQPQIKDVPITKEVIDTAYDNNIQIPAIMAAYRIPGMTNKESKALEMGSAVLSQGNSSRMFKKMVDDKKNSLQVGSFNYALEDYGAYITYALPNAETPLDTLLKDIDDEIVKLQNQLISVEEFTKIQNQFENAFVDNNNRMLGVAENLAAGYTFYKNTNNLNTELDEIRKVTRQDIMNAAKKYLNRNQRVVLYYLPKK
;
A
#
# COMPACT_ATOMS: atom_id res chain seq x y z
N MET A 1 -16.10 69.77 -18.71
CA MET A 1 -16.78 68.59 -18.19
C MET A 1 -15.71 67.45 -17.98
N LYS A 2 -15.24 67.23 -16.74
CA LYS A 2 -14.29 66.16 -16.42
C LYS A 2 -15.09 64.95 -15.94
N LYS A 3 -15.03 63.83 -16.67
CA LYS A 3 -15.63 62.55 -16.28
C LYS A 3 -14.65 61.82 -15.35
N GLY A 4 -14.95 61.74 -14.07
CA GLY A 4 -14.24 60.91 -13.13
C GLY A 4 -14.65 59.46 -13.29
N PHE A 5 -13.65 58.58 -13.55
CA PHE A 5 -13.82 57.13 -13.53
C PHE A 5 -13.60 56.63 -12.08
N PHE A 6 -14.65 56.08 -11.46
CA PHE A 6 -14.56 55.42 -10.18
C PHE A 6 -14.12 53.94 -10.43
N TYR A 7 -12.92 53.57 -10.04
CA TYR A 7 -12.49 52.18 -9.97
C TYR A 7 -12.97 51.59 -8.63
N VAL A 8 -13.94 50.70 -8.69
CA VAL A 8 -14.30 49.85 -7.54
C VAL A 8 -13.33 48.67 -7.51
N LEU A 9 -12.40 48.70 -6.57
CA LEU A 9 -11.56 47.52 -6.24
C LEU A 9 -12.46 46.52 -5.51
N LEU A 10 -12.88 45.45 -6.21
CA LEU A 10 -13.38 44.24 -5.56
C LEU A 10 -12.17 43.48 -4.96
N SER A 11 -11.94 43.65 -3.68
CA SER A 11 -11.07 42.76 -2.91
C SER A 11 -11.81 41.43 -2.73
N ALA A 12 -11.51 40.45 -3.56
CA ALA A 12 -11.92 39.08 -3.33
C ALA A 12 -11.20 38.56 -2.05
N ALA A 13 -11.92 38.54 -0.94
CA ALA A 13 -11.48 37.86 0.26
C ALA A 13 -11.36 36.36 -0.10
N ALA A 14 -10.14 35.88 -0.28
CA ALA A 14 -9.87 34.44 -0.34
C ALA A 14 -10.24 33.84 1.02
N LEU A 15 -11.44 33.31 1.12
CA LEU A 15 -11.81 32.45 2.25
C LEU A 15 -10.88 31.23 2.21
N PRO A 16 -10.20 30.89 3.33
CA PRO A 16 -9.45 29.64 3.38
C PRO A 16 -10.44 28.50 3.09
N ALA A 17 -10.20 27.74 2.02
CA ALA A 17 -10.92 26.50 1.77
C ALA A 17 -10.57 25.57 2.93
N LEU A 18 -11.44 25.50 3.94
CA LEU A 18 -11.34 24.48 4.98
C LEU A 18 -11.54 23.14 4.27
N ALA A 19 -10.51 22.29 4.27
CA ALA A 19 -10.64 20.93 3.79
C ALA A 19 -11.84 20.30 4.51
N GLN A 20 -12.82 19.85 3.72
CA GLN A 20 -14.05 19.26 4.27
C GLN A 20 -13.65 18.00 5.05
N LYS A 21 -13.88 18.00 6.37
CA LYS A 21 -13.62 16.83 7.20
C LYS A 21 -14.55 15.69 6.82
N VAL A 22 -14.01 14.52 6.66
CA VAL A 22 -14.77 13.28 6.45
C VAL A 22 -15.45 12.91 7.77
N ALA A 23 -16.76 13.16 7.86
CA ALA A 23 -17.54 12.75 9.03
C ALA A 23 -17.80 11.23 8.96
N TYR A 24 -17.64 10.53 10.06
CA TYR A 24 -17.87 9.09 10.12
C TYR A 24 -18.52 8.68 11.44
N THR A 25 -19.17 7.50 11.43
CA THR A 25 -19.63 6.81 12.62
C THR A 25 -18.83 5.54 12.79
N GLU A 26 -18.22 5.34 13.94
CA GLU A 26 -17.45 4.14 14.27
C GLU A 26 -18.13 3.38 15.44
N TYR A 27 -18.20 2.07 15.33
CA TYR A 27 -18.65 1.18 16.39
C TYR A 27 -18.10 -0.24 16.17
N LYS A 28 -18.38 -1.12 17.11
CA LYS A 28 -17.94 -2.51 17.04
C LYS A 28 -19.15 -3.44 17.27
N LEU A 29 -19.28 -4.49 16.45
CA LEU A 29 -20.25 -5.54 16.67
C LEU A 29 -19.84 -6.43 17.87
N LYS A 30 -20.78 -7.21 18.39
CA LYS A 30 -20.53 -8.13 19.51
C LYS A 30 -19.47 -9.19 19.20
N ASN A 31 -19.34 -9.58 17.92
CA ASN A 31 -18.34 -10.52 17.44
C ASN A 31 -16.95 -9.88 17.22
N GLY A 32 -16.80 -8.60 17.53
CA GLY A 32 -15.53 -7.88 17.46
C GLY A 32 -15.24 -7.21 16.11
N LEU A 33 -16.10 -7.34 15.09
CA LEU A 33 -15.95 -6.64 13.81
C LEU A 33 -16.00 -5.12 14.03
N GLY A 34 -14.94 -4.42 13.64
CA GLY A 34 -14.95 -2.97 13.56
C GLY A 34 -15.84 -2.51 12.40
N VAL A 35 -16.63 -1.46 12.61
CA VAL A 35 -17.51 -0.90 11.57
C VAL A 35 -17.31 0.60 11.51
N VAL A 36 -17.03 1.11 10.30
CA VAL A 36 -16.92 2.56 10.03
C VAL A 36 -17.89 2.92 8.91
N LEU A 37 -18.76 3.88 9.14
CA LEU A 37 -19.75 4.37 8.19
C LEU A 37 -19.48 5.83 7.86
N HIS A 38 -19.31 6.13 6.57
CA HIS A 38 -19.22 7.49 6.05
C HIS A 38 -20.37 7.76 5.10
N GLN A 39 -21.20 8.77 5.43
CA GLN A 39 -22.30 9.19 4.59
C GLN A 39 -21.87 10.36 3.71
N ASP A 40 -21.95 10.17 2.39
CA ASP A 40 -21.79 11.20 1.37
C ASP A 40 -22.84 11.00 0.27
N LYS A 41 -23.73 11.96 0.11
CA LYS A 41 -24.82 11.93 -0.88
C LYS A 41 -24.49 12.68 -2.18
N SER A 42 -23.23 13.05 -2.38
CA SER A 42 -22.82 13.81 -3.58
C SER A 42 -22.95 13.00 -4.88
N ALA A 43 -22.86 11.67 -4.78
CA ALA A 43 -23.06 10.75 -5.90
C ALA A 43 -23.84 9.51 -5.44
N PRO A 44 -24.71 8.91 -6.29
CA PRO A 44 -25.51 7.74 -5.94
C PRO A 44 -24.70 6.43 -5.98
N VAL A 45 -23.58 6.40 -5.27
CA VAL A 45 -22.66 5.24 -5.20
C VAL A 45 -22.33 4.91 -3.76
N VAL A 46 -22.00 3.64 -3.50
CA VAL A 46 -21.54 3.15 -2.22
C VAL A 46 -20.35 2.21 -2.42
N ALA A 47 -19.29 2.44 -1.65
CA ALA A 47 -18.19 1.49 -1.48
C ALA A 47 -18.43 0.67 -0.23
N VAL A 48 -18.41 -0.65 -0.35
CA VAL A 48 -18.40 -1.63 0.75
C VAL A 48 -17.04 -2.29 0.74
N SER A 49 -16.35 -2.28 1.87
CA SER A 49 -15.00 -2.86 1.92
C SER A 49 -14.69 -3.51 3.26
N VAL A 50 -13.91 -4.58 3.22
CA VAL A 50 -13.41 -5.28 4.40
C VAL A 50 -11.89 -5.34 4.35
N MET A 51 -11.24 -4.80 5.36
CA MET A 51 -9.80 -4.94 5.57
C MET A 51 -9.54 -5.92 6.70
N TYR A 52 -8.88 -7.03 6.36
CA TYR A 52 -8.35 -7.98 7.33
C TYR A 52 -6.91 -7.61 7.69
N HIS A 53 -6.61 -7.56 8.98
CA HIS A 53 -5.23 -7.31 9.45
C HIS A 53 -4.40 -8.59 9.37
N VAL A 54 -4.24 -9.07 8.15
CA VAL A 54 -3.45 -10.25 7.77
C VAL A 54 -2.85 -10.05 6.41
N GLY A 55 -1.56 -10.28 6.30
CA GLY A 55 -0.79 -10.22 5.07
C GLY A 55 0.35 -11.23 5.10
N SER A 56 1.31 -11.08 4.20
CA SER A 56 2.40 -12.06 4.10
C SER A 56 3.28 -12.11 5.35
N LYS A 57 3.30 -11.10 6.22
CA LYS A 57 4.04 -11.17 7.49
C LYS A 57 3.49 -12.19 8.49
N ASN A 58 2.23 -12.62 8.31
CA ASN A 58 1.57 -13.58 9.18
C ASN A 58 1.81 -15.04 8.75
N GLU A 59 2.52 -15.25 7.66
CA GLU A 59 2.85 -16.54 7.08
C GLU A 59 4.05 -17.19 7.78
N LEU A 60 4.22 -18.48 7.58
CA LEU A 60 5.42 -19.21 8.01
C LEU A 60 6.48 -19.18 6.92
N THR A 61 7.75 -19.26 7.30
CA THR A 61 8.91 -19.16 6.39
C THR A 61 8.88 -20.14 5.21
N ASN A 62 8.24 -21.29 5.36
CA ASN A 62 8.12 -22.32 4.32
C ASN A 62 6.68 -22.51 3.86
N ARG A 63 5.84 -21.53 4.05
CA ARG A 63 4.42 -21.44 3.65
C ARG A 63 4.09 -20.02 3.22
N THR A 64 4.91 -19.47 2.31
CA THR A 64 4.76 -18.11 1.80
C THR A 64 3.74 -18.05 0.65
N GLY A 65 3.04 -16.92 0.52
CA GLY A 65 2.01 -16.73 -0.50
C GLY A 65 0.57 -16.99 -0.02
N PHE A 66 0.37 -17.43 1.23
CA PHE A 66 -0.96 -17.79 1.74
C PHE A 66 -1.93 -16.60 1.76
N ALA A 67 -1.50 -15.44 2.23
CA ALA A 67 -2.37 -14.27 2.30
C ALA A 67 -2.86 -13.83 0.91
N HIS A 68 -1.96 -13.78 -0.07
CA HIS A 68 -2.32 -13.49 -1.44
C HIS A 68 -3.15 -14.61 -2.09
N PHE A 69 -2.87 -15.85 -1.75
CA PHE A 69 -3.69 -16.98 -2.18
C PHE A 69 -5.13 -16.85 -1.69
N PHE A 70 -5.34 -16.41 -0.44
CA PHE A 70 -6.67 -16.13 0.10
C PHE A 70 -7.35 -14.93 -0.56
N GLU A 71 -6.60 -13.95 -1.04
CA GLU A 71 -7.17 -12.89 -1.88
C GLU A 71 -7.94 -13.49 -3.06
N HIS A 72 -7.39 -14.50 -3.73
CA HIS A 72 -8.04 -15.20 -4.83
C HIS A 72 -9.11 -16.19 -4.35
N LEU A 73 -8.78 -17.03 -3.38
CA LEU A 73 -9.61 -18.15 -2.95
C LEU A 73 -10.97 -17.70 -2.42
N LEU A 74 -11.03 -16.54 -1.76
CA LEU A 74 -12.27 -16.01 -1.23
C LEU A 74 -13.21 -15.39 -2.30
N PHE A 75 -12.87 -15.47 -3.59
CA PHE A 75 -13.77 -15.22 -4.71
C PHE A 75 -14.31 -16.50 -5.35
N GLU A 76 -13.82 -17.68 -4.93
CA GLU A 76 -14.27 -18.97 -5.50
C GLU A 76 -15.73 -19.30 -5.21
N GLY A 77 -16.33 -18.67 -4.19
CA GLY A 77 -17.71 -18.82 -3.81
C GLY A 77 -17.91 -19.09 -2.32
N SER A 78 -19.15 -19.22 -1.95
CA SER A 78 -19.60 -19.53 -0.58
C SER A 78 -20.65 -20.64 -0.60
N GLU A 79 -21.19 -21.01 0.56
CA GLU A 79 -22.30 -21.95 0.63
C GLU A 79 -23.50 -21.50 -0.19
N ASN A 80 -23.73 -20.18 -0.32
CA ASN A 80 -24.88 -19.60 -1.00
C ASN A 80 -24.54 -18.97 -2.38
N ILE A 81 -23.26 -18.86 -2.72
CA ILE A 81 -22.77 -18.30 -3.98
C ILE A 81 -21.95 -19.37 -4.70
N LYS A 82 -22.45 -19.87 -5.84
CA LYS A 82 -21.75 -20.88 -6.60
C LYS A 82 -20.41 -20.34 -7.14
N ARG A 83 -19.49 -21.26 -7.33
CA ARG A 83 -18.19 -20.96 -7.93
C ARG A 83 -18.32 -20.20 -9.25
N GLY A 84 -17.60 -19.09 -9.39
CA GLY A 84 -17.61 -18.23 -10.58
C GLY A 84 -18.85 -17.34 -10.71
N GLU A 85 -19.75 -17.31 -9.72
CA GLU A 85 -20.94 -16.45 -9.74
C GLU A 85 -20.68 -15.09 -9.04
N PHE A 86 -19.71 -15.00 -8.13
CA PHE A 86 -19.44 -13.78 -7.39
C PHE A 86 -19.29 -12.55 -8.32
N MET A 87 -18.36 -12.62 -9.28
CA MET A 87 -18.11 -11.53 -10.25
C MET A 87 -19.33 -11.24 -11.14
N LYS A 88 -20.12 -12.26 -11.47
CA LYS A 88 -21.35 -12.10 -12.26
C LYS A 88 -22.43 -11.35 -11.48
N ILE A 89 -22.57 -11.66 -10.19
CA ILE A 89 -23.51 -10.95 -9.30
C ILE A 89 -23.11 -9.48 -9.19
N VAL A 90 -21.83 -9.18 -8.98
CA VAL A 90 -21.32 -7.80 -8.93
C VAL A 90 -21.66 -7.07 -10.23
N SER A 91 -21.28 -7.62 -11.39
CA SER A 91 -21.51 -7.00 -12.70
C SER A 91 -22.99 -6.83 -13.04
N ALA A 92 -23.82 -7.84 -12.72
CA ALA A 92 -25.27 -7.80 -12.98
C ALA A 92 -26.00 -6.72 -12.16
N ASN A 93 -25.42 -6.31 -11.03
CA ASN A 93 -25.93 -5.24 -10.18
C ASN A 93 -25.22 -3.89 -10.42
N GLY A 94 -24.50 -3.74 -11.54
CA GLY A 94 -23.82 -2.49 -11.92
C GLY A 94 -22.61 -2.16 -11.06
N GLY A 95 -22.07 -3.14 -10.31
CA GLY A 95 -20.94 -2.98 -9.44
C GLY A 95 -19.60 -3.27 -10.10
N GLN A 96 -18.57 -2.88 -9.40
CA GLN A 96 -17.15 -3.23 -9.65
C GLN A 96 -16.55 -3.72 -8.35
N ASN A 97 -15.63 -4.68 -8.43
CA ASN A 97 -14.93 -5.21 -7.27
C ASN A 97 -13.46 -5.47 -7.58
N ASN A 98 -12.67 -5.52 -6.53
CA ASN A 98 -11.28 -6.01 -6.58
C ASN A 98 -10.83 -6.36 -5.16
N ALA A 99 -9.61 -6.86 -5.06
CA ALA A 99 -8.90 -7.05 -3.80
C ALA A 99 -7.41 -6.76 -3.99
N ASN A 100 -6.69 -6.63 -2.89
CA ASN A 100 -5.24 -6.57 -2.90
C ASN A 100 -4.65 -7.02 -1.57
N THR A 101 -3.45 -7.58 -1.62
CA THR A 101 -2.70 -8.06 -0.45
C THR A 101 -1.36 -7.35 -0.36
N SER A 102 -1.02 -6.92 0.86
CA SER A 102 0.30 -6.45 1.21
C SER A 102 0.96 -7.38 2.24
N GLN A 103 2.10 -6.97 2.77
CA GLN A 103 2.71 -7.67 3.89
C GLN A 103 1.86 -7.63 5.16
N ASP A 104 1.01 -6.61 5.32
CA ASP A 104 0.32 -6.30 6.57
C ASP A 104 -1.20 -6.49 6.51
N ARG A 105 -1.80 -6.49 5.33
CA ARG A 105 -3.25 -6.56 5.16
C ARG A 105 -3.70 -7.29 3.90
N THR A 106 -4.93 -7.81 3.93
CA THR A 106 -5.73 -8.20 2.77
C THR A 106 -6.99 -7.34 2.75
N PHE A 107 -7.27 -6.70 1.62
CA PHE A 107 -8.35 -5.73 1.44
C PHE A 107 -9.25 -6.14 0.30
N TYR A 108 -10.54 -6.34 0.58
CA TYR A 108 -11.59 -6.63 -0.39
C TYR A 108 -12.52 -5.44 -0.48
N TYR A 109 -13.05 -5.16 -1.67
CA TYR A 109 -14.01 -4.09 -1.86
C TYR A 109 -14.91 -4.28 -3.07
N GLU A 110 -16.11 -3.74 -2.96
CA GLU A 110 -17.05 -3.51 -4.04
C GLU A 110 -17.47 -2.05 -4.06
N VAL A 111 -17.72 -1.53 -5.27
CA VAL A 111 -18.36 -0.24 -5.47
C VAL A 111 -19.62 -0.46 -6.29
N PHE A 112 -20.77 -0.09 -5.73
CA PHE A 112 -22.09 -0.27 -6.32
C PHE A 112 -22.84 1.04 -6.46
N PRO A 113 -23.89 1.10 -7.33
CA PRO A 113 -24.98 2.06 -7.15
C PRO A 113 -25.56 1.93 -5.73
N SER A 114 -25.92 3.06 -5.09
CA SER A 114 -26.29 3.07 -3.66
C SER A 114 -27.50 2.21 -3.30
N ASN A 115 -28.41 1.95 -4.26
CA ASN A 115 -29.54 1.04 -4.07
C ASN A 115 -29.15 -0.45 -3.97
N GLN A 116 -27.89 -0.77 -4.23
CA GLN A 116 -27.32 -2.14 -4.12
C GLN A 116 -26.47 -2.35 -2.87
N LEU A 117 -26.55 -1.46 -1.88
CA LEU A 117 -25.84 -1.62 -0.60
C LEU A 117 -26.04 -3.00 0.02
N ALA A 118 -27.28 -3.50 0.03
CA ALA A 118 -27.60 -4.82 0.59
C ALA A 118 -26.89 -5.96 -0.13
N THR A 119 -26.72 -5.86 -1.47
CA THR A 119 -25.96 -6.83 -2.26
C THR A 119 -24.47 -6.83 -1.87
N GLY A 120 -23.85 -5.67 -1.72
CA GLY A 120 -22.45 -5.57 -1.26
C GLY A 120 -22.25 -6.15 0.14
N LEU A 121 -23.16 -5.81 1.07
CA LEU A 121 -23.12 -6.37 2.44
C LEU A 121 -23.30 -7.89 2.47
N TRP A 122 -24.21 -8.42 1.65
CA TRP A 122 -24.41 -9.85 1.52
C TRP A 122 -23.16 -10.55 0.98
N LEU A 123 -22.55 -10.04 -0.09
CA LEU A 123 -21.35 -10.61 -0.67
C LEU A 123 -20.19 -10.69 0.33
N GLU A 124 -19.93 -9.60 1.06
CA GLU A 124 -18.87 -9.58 2.06
C GLU A 124 -19.18 -10.43 3.29
N SER A 125 -20.45 -10.51 3.71
CA SER A 125 -20.85 -11.40 4.80
C SER A 125 -20.71 -12.88 4.43
N GLU A 126 -21.08 -13.27 3.20
CA GLU A 126 -20.89 -14.62 2.66
C GLU A 126 -19.39 -14.98 2.58
N ARG A 127 -18.56 -14.07 2.13
CA ARG A 127 -17.09 -14.22 2.12
C ARG A 127 -16.54 -14.48 3.51
N MET A 128 -17.05 -13.78 4.53
CA MET A 128 -16.56 -13.88 5.90
C MET A 128 -17.10 -15.11 6.64
N LEU A 129 -18.37 -15.47 6.44
CA LEU A 129 -19.05 -16.51 7.21
C LEU A 129 -18.98 -17.89 6.58
N HIS A 130 -19.15 -17.97 5.25
CA HIS A 130 -19.40 -19.22 4.53
C HIS A 130 -18.41 -19.52 3.40
N PRO A 131 -17.11 -19.14 3.48
CA PRO A 131 -16.20 -19.37 2.37
C PRO A 131 -16.01 -20.87 2.12
N ILE A 132 -16.05 -21.28 0.84
CA ILE A 132 -15.78 -22.66 0.47
C ILE A 132 -14.29 -22.85 0.25
N ILE A 133 -13.63 -23.52 1.19
CA ILE A 133 -12.22 -23.90 1.09
C ILE A 133 -12.12 -25.41 0.89
N ASN A 134 -11.97 -25.83 -0.35
CA ASN A 134 -11.93 -27.24 -0.77
C ASN A 134 -10.80 -27.48 -1.79
N GLU A 135 -10.54 -28.76 -2.07
CA GLU A 135 -9.47 -29.18 -2.99
C GLU A 135 -9.62 -28.60 -4.41
N VAL A 136 -10.85 -28.48 -4.89
CA VAL A 136 -11.10 -27.96 -6.25
C VAL A 136 -10.74 -26.49 -6.34
N GLY A 137 -11.18 -25.68 -5.38
CA GLY A 137 -10.85 -24.25 -5.31
C GLY A 137 -9.35 -24.04 -5.12
N VAL A 138 -8.73 -24.75 -4.17
CA VAL A 138 -7.29 -24.66 -3.91
C VAL A 138 -6.48 -25.03 -5.16
N LYS A 139 -6.78 -26.16 -5.81
CA LYS A 139 -6.06 -26.58 -7.02
C LYS A 139 -6.21 -25.57 -8.16
N THR A 140 -7.41 -25.02 -8.33
CA THR A 140 -7.65 -24.04 -9.41
C THR A 140 -6.88 -22.74 -9.13
N GLN A 141 -7.02 -22.20 -7.92
CA GLN A 141 -6.35 -20.94 -7.60
C GLN A 141 -4.84 -21.08 -7.53
N ASN A 142 -4.31 -22.26 -7.19
CA ASN A 142 -2.89 -22.52 -7.29
C ASN A 142 -2.36 -22.29 -8.72
N GLU A 143 -3.03 -22.81 -9.74
CA GLU A 143 -2.64 -22.57 -11.13
C GLU A 143 -2.81 -21.09 -11.55
N VAL A 144 -3.87 -20.42 -11.09
CA VAL A 144 -4.09 -18.98 -11.34
C VAL A 144 -2.97 -18.13 -10.75
N VAL A 145 -2.64 -18.33 -9.48
CA VAL A 145 -1.58 -17.57 -8.79
C VAL A 145 -0.20 -17.85 -9.40
N LYS A 146 0.07 -19.10 -9.79
CA LYS A 146 1.30 -19.43 -10.53
C LYS A 146 1.40 -18.69 -11.85
N GLU A 147 0.31 -18.64 -12.60
CA GLU A 147 0.29 -17.92 -13.88
C GLU A 147 0.43 -16.41 -13.66
N GLU A 148 -0.23 -15.87 -12.66
CA GLU A 148 -0.05 -14.46 -12.28
C GLU A 148 1.41 -14.14 -11.93
N LYS A 149 2.06 -15.00 -11.14
CA LYS A 149 3.48 -14.84 -10.81
C LYS A 149 4.35 -14.86 -12.06
N ARG A 150 4.11 -15.79 -12.97
CA ARG A 150 4.83 -15.84 -14.26
C ARG A 150 4.65 -14.55 -15.05
N LEU A 151 3.40 -14.08 -15.20
CA LEU A 151 3.07 -12.90 -16.01
C LEU A 151 3.54 -11.59 -15.39
N ARG A 152 3.41 -11.43 -14.08
CA ARG A 152 3.66 -10.14 -13.39
C ARG A 152 5.05 -10.03 -12.77
N VAL A 153 5.71 -11.16 -12.54
CA VAL A 153 6.99 -11.20 -11.83
C VAL A 153 8.06 -11.93 -12.66
N ASP A 154 7.89 -13.25 -12.87
CA ASP A 154 8.99 -14.08 -13.38
C ASP A 154 9.37 -13.78 -14.84
N ASN A 155 8.40 -13.36 -15.67
CA ASN A 155 8.62 -13.00 -17.09
C ASN A 155 8.80 -11.47 -17.30
N GLN A 156 8.72 -10.67 -16.24
CA GLN A 156 8.89 -9.22 -16.37
C GLN A 156 10.36 -8.82 -16.17
N PRO A 157 10.90 -7.94 -17.03
CA PRO A 157 12.19 -7.32 -16.74
C PRO A 157 12.15 -6.65 -15.35
N TYR A 158 13.15 -6.93 -14.54
CA TYR A 158 13.26 -6.42 -13.15
C TYR A 158 12.11 -6.86 -12.22
N GLY A 159 11.27 -7.84 -12.59
CA GLY A 159 10.09 -8.24 -11.82
C GLY A 159 10.40 -8.71 -10.40
N ASN A 160 11.58 -9.28 -10.17
CA ASN A 160 12.00 -9.79 -8.87
C ASN A 160 12.81 -8.79 -8.02
N PHE A 161 13.05 -7.55 -8.48
CA PHE A 161 14.01 -6.66 -7.81
C PHE A 161 13.59 -6.31 -6.37
N VAL A 162 12.30 -6.06 -6.10
CA VAL A 162 11.81 -5.79 -4.74
C VAL A 162 12.01 -6.99 -3.86
N SER A 163 11.65 -8.20 -4.34
CA SER A 163 11.85 -9.46 -3.62
C SER A 163 13.33 -9.67 -3.26
N GLU A 164 14.23 -9.45 -4.21
CA GLU A 164 15.67 -9.61 -3.99
C GLU A 164 16.25 -8.61 -3.00
N ILE A 165 15.74 -7.37 -2.99
CA ILE A 165 16.11 -6.36 -1.98
C ILE A 165 15.56 -6.75 -0.61
N MET A 166 14.28 -7.11 -0.52
CA MET A 166 13.64 -7.41 0.76
C MET A 166 14.28 -8.61 1.47
N LYS A 167 14.64 -9.67 0.73
CA LYS A 167 15.39 -10.81 1.27
C LYS A 167 16.71 -10.45 1.96
N ARG A 168 17.39 -9.42 1.46
CA ARG A 168 18.68 -8.95 1.98
C ARG A 168 18.53 -7.91 3.07
N LEU A 169 17.48 -7.08 2.94
CA LEU A 169 17.21 -6.02 3.88
C LEU A 169 16.65 -6.57 5.20
N PHE A 170 15.87 -7.67 5.14
CA PHE A 170 15.29 -8.34 6.29
C PHE A 170 15.80 -9.77 6.38
N THR A 171 16.32 -10.15 7.55
CA THR A 171 16.92 -11.48 7.74
C THR A 171 16.12 -12.38 8.70
N LYS A 172 15.36 -11.78 9.60
CA LYS A 172 14.49 -12.49 10.57
C LYS A 172 13.03 -12.09 10.43
N HIS A 173 12.79 -10.82 10.06
CA HIS A 173 11.44 -10.31 9.92
C HIS A 173 10.77 -10.91 8.67
N PRO A 174 9.46 -11.27 8.74
CA PRO A 174 8.72 -11.81 7.60
C PRO A 174 8.61 -10.89 6.37
N TYR A 175 9.06 -9.65 6.46
CA TYR A 175 9.20 -8.78 5.29
C TYR A 175 10.31 -9.22 4.32
N ASN A 176 11.03 -10.29 4.63
CA ASN A 176 12.04 -10.86 3.73
C ASN A 176 11.44 -11.60 2.52
N TRP A 177 10.11 -11.79 2.47
CA TRP A 177 9.38 -12.25 1.28
C TRP A 177 8.26 -11.31 0.90
N VAL A 178 7.81 -11.41 -0.34
CA VAL A 178 6.73 -10.60 -0.91
C VAL A 178 5.41 -11.38 -0.92
N PRO A 179 4.24 -10.72 -0.98
CA PRO A 179 2.92 -11.37 -0.85
C PRO A 179 2.66 -12.52 -1.83
N ILE A 180 3.20 -12.44 -3.07
CA ILE A 180 2.98 -13.52 -4.05
C ILE A 180 3.66 -14.84 -3.65
N GLY A 181 4.63 -14.80 -2.75
CA GLY A 181 5.26 -15.97 -2.17
C GLY A 181 6.04 -16.86 -3.13
N SER A 182 6.26 -18.09 -2.68
CA SER A 182 6.96 -19.15 -3.41
C SER A 182 5.96 -20.17 -3.98
N MET A 183 6.10 -20.53 -5.26
CA MET A 183 5.29 -21.58 -5.87
C MET A 183 5.49 -22.93 -5.19
N ALA A 184 6.73 -23.22 -4.79
CA ALA A 184 7.05 -24.46 -4.07
C ALA A 184 6.32 -24.56 -2.72
N ASP A 185 6.17 -23.44 -1.99
CA ASP A 185 5.44 -23.38 -0.74
C ASP A 185 3.93 -23.61 -0.95
N LEU A 186 3.37 -23.03 -1.99
CA LEU A 186 1.96 -23.22 -2.36
C LEU A 186 1.67 -24.65 -2.81
N ASP A 187 2.59 -25.27 -3.57
CA ASP A 187 2.47 -26.67 -3.99
C ASP A 187 2.59 -27.68 -2.85
N ALA A 188 3.40 -27.34 -1.84
CA ALA A 188 3.61 -28.19 -0.66
C ALA A 188 2.51 -28.01 0.41
N ALA A 189 1.65 -26.99 0.28
CA ALA A 189 0.63 -26.69 1.27
C ALA A 189 -0.53 -27.68 1.21
N THR A 190 -1.03 -28.05 2.38
CA THR A 190 -2.19 -28.94 2.51
C THR A 190 -3.50 -28.14 2.63
N LEU A 191 -4.63 -28.78 2.34
CA LEU A 191 -5.95 -28.19 2.52
C LEU A 191 -6.21 -27.78 3.97
N GLU A 192 -5.72 -28.58 4.93
CA GLU A 192 -5.83 -28.31 6.37
C GLU A 192 -5.07 -27.05 6.77
N GLU A 193 -3.86 -26.83 6.19
CA GLU A 193 -3.09 -25.60 6.44
C GLU A 193 -3.81 -24.38 5.90
N PHE A 194 -4.43 -24.45 4.71
CA PHE A 194 -5.27 -23.36 4.20
C PHE A 194 -6.46 -23.09 5.12
N ARG A 195 -7.20 -24.10 5.52
CA ARG A 195 -8.33 -23.95 6.45
C ARG A 195 -7.91 -23.38 7.81
N ALA A 196 -6.78 -23.81 8.33
CA ALA A 196 -6.23 -23.31 9.59
C ALA A 196 -5.84 -21.82 9.48
N PHE A 197 -5.23 -21.39 8.37
CA PHE A 197 -4.88 -20.00 8.13
C PHE A 197 -6.12 -19.11 8.01
N ASN A 198 -7.14 -19.56 7.27
CA ASN A 198 -8.42 -18.84 7.17
C ASN A 198 -9.07 -18.68 8.56
N LYS A 199 -9.25 -19.79 9.27
CA LYS A 199 -9.88 -19.82 10.60
C LYS A 199 -9.15 -18.94 11.61
N LYS A 200 -7.83 -18.78 11.46
CA LYS A 200 -7.01 -17.97 12.37
C LYS A 200 -7.10 -16.47 12.08
N TYR A 201 -7.11 -16.08 10.82
CA TYR A 201 -6.87 -14.69 10.43
C TYR A 201 -8.06 -13.99 9.78
N TYR A 202 -8.91 -14.71 9.01
CA TYR A 202 -10.05 -14.12 8.30
C TYR A 202 -11.32 -14.20 9.16
N VAL A 203 -11.28 -13.49 10.28
CA VAL A 203 -12.31 -13.49 11.30
C VAL A 203 -12.74 -12.07 11.63
N PRO A 204 -13.99 -11.84 12.08
CA PRO A 204 -14.54 -10.51 12.30
C PRO A 204 -13.73 -9.67 13.29
N ASN A 205 -13.23 -10.28 14.36
CA ASN A 205 -12.41 -9.58 15.36
C ASN A 205 -10.97 -9.26 14.91
N ASN A 206 -10.60 -9.61 13.66
CA ASN A 206 -9.36 -9.22 12.98
C ASN A 206 -9.64 -8.37 11.73
N ALA A 207 -10.83 -7.78 11.62
CA ALA A 207 -11.27 -7.06 10.44
C ALA A 207 -11.96 -5.74 10.79
N VAL A 208 -12.01 -4.85 9.80
CA VAL A 208 -12.85 -3.66 9.78
C VAL A 208 -13.67 -3.63 8.51
N LEU A 209 -14.99 -3.47 8.64
CA LEU A 209 -15.94 -3.20 7.57
C LEU A 209 -16.08 -1.68 7.44
N VAL A 210 -15.82 -1.14 6.28
CA VAL A 210 -16.02 0.28 5.99
C VAL A 210 -17.03 0.43 4.87
N ILE A 211 -18.04 1.27 5.09
CA ILE A 211 -19.09 1.59 4.13
C ILE A 211 -19.08 3.10 3.92
N ALA A 212 -18.78 3.54 2.69
CA ALA A 212 -18.67 4.95 2.35
C ALA A 212 -19.52 5.27 1.12
N GLY A 213 -20.30 6.35 1.17
CA GLY A 213 -21.09 6.83 0.05
C GLY A 213 -22.52 7.21 0.41
N ASP A 214 -23.43 7.11 -0.55
CA ASP A 214 -24.84 7.47 -0.39
C ASP A 214 -25.59 6.40 0.42
N ILE A 215 -25.53 6.55 1.73
CA ILE A 215 -26.15 5.65 2.71
C ILE A 215 -26.99 6.44 3.71
N ASP A 216 -27.92 5.75 4.36
CA ASP A 216 -28.56 6.17 5.61
C ASP A 216 -27.90 5.43 6.78
N ILE A 217 -27.32 6.18 7.70
CA ILE A 217 -26.55 5.61 8.82
C ILE A 217 -27.40 4.65 9.69
N ALA A 218 -28.65 5.03 10.01
CA ALA A 218 -29.48 4.21 10.88
C ALA A 218 -29.90 2.89 10.21
N LYS A 219 -30.32 2.97 8.95
CA LYS A 219 -30.66 1.79 8.13
C LYS A 219 -29.44 0.91 7.87
N THR A 220 -28.29 1.51 7.58
CA THR A 220 -27.04 0.78 7.34
C THR A 220 -26.61 0.01 8.58
N LYS A 221 -26.73 0.59 9.80
CA LYS A 221 -26.45 -0.14 11.04
C LYS A 221 -27.32 -1.38 11.20
N GLN A 222 -28.62 -1.30 10.87
CA GLN A 222 -29.52 -2.44 10.92
C GLN A 222 -29.13 -3.53 9.92
N LEU A 223 -28.77 -3.15 8.69
CA LEU A 223 -28.30 -4.07 7.67
C LEU A 223 -26.97 -4.74 8.10
N VAL A 224 -26.02 -3.98 8.61
CA VAL A 224 -24.75 -4.53 9.11
C VAL A 224 -24.98 -5.54 10.22
N GLU A 225 -25.84 -5.26 11.19
CA GLU A 225 -26.19 -6.22 12.25
C GLU A 225 -26.86 -7.48 11.67
N ALA A 226 -27.76 -7.33 10.69
CA ALA A 226 -28.45 -8.45 10.06
C ALA A 226 -27.50 -9.38 9.28
N TYR A 227 -26.54 -8.83 8.55
CA TYR A 227 -25.62 -9.61 7.72
C TYR A 227 -24.39 -10.12 8.49
N PHE A 228 -23.83 -9.34 9.42
CA PHE A 228 -22.58 -9.66 10.10
C PHE A 228 -22.71 -10.04 11.57
N GLY A 229 -23.85 -9.75 12.21
CA GLY A 229 -24.03 -9.99 13.64
C GLY A 229 -23.93 -11.46 14.06
N ALA A 230 -24.32 -12.38 13.16
CA ALA A 230 -24.26 -13.82 13.40
C ALA A 230 -22.88 -14.45 13.07
N VAL A 231 -21.96 -13.72 12.44
CA VAL A 231 -20.62 -14.25 12.12
C VAL A 231 -19.87 -14.53 13.43
N PRO A 232 -19.40 -15.76 13.68
CA PRO A 232 -18.75 -16.09 14.94
C PRO A 232 -17.39 -15.39 15.06
N ALA A 233 -17.09 -14.90 16.27
CA ALA A 233 -15.76 -14.37 16.56
C ALA A 233 -14.71 -15.49 16.48
N GLY A 234 -13.54 -15.15 15.94
CA GLY A 234 -12.36 -16.03 16.01
C GLY A 234 -11.60 -15.87 17.33
N ALA A 235 -10.56 -16.69 17.50
CA ALA A 235 -9.59 -16.47 18.57
C ALA A 235 -8.93 -15.09 18.40
N PRO A 236 -8.48 -14.44 19.49
CA PRO A 236 -7.71 -13.20 19.39
C PRO A 236 -6.46 -13.37 18.52
N VAL A 237 -6.32 -12.51 17.51
CA VAL A 237 -5.15 -12.52 16.63
C VAL A 237 -4.06 -11.64 17.24
N VAL A 238 -2.91 -12.24 17.50
CA VAL A 238 -1.72 -11.53 17.98
C VAL A 238 -0.79 -11.33 16.79
N GLN A 239 -0.48 -10.06 16.48
CA GLN A 239 0.45 -9.71 15.42
C GLN A 239 1.90 -10.08 15.81
N PRO A 240 2.71 -10.62 14.89
CA PRO A 240 4.11 -10.94 15.16
C PRO A 240 4.88 -9.69 15.61
N GLN A 241 5.64 -9.80 16.71
CA GLN A 241 6.49 -8.73 17.23
C GLN A 241 7.97 -9.10 17.01
N ILE A 242 8.38 -9.19 15.74
CA ILE A 242 9.71 -9.66 15.35
C ILE A 242 10.62 -8.47 15.11
N LYS A 243 11.71 -8.38 15.88
CA LYS A 243 12.78 -7.40 15.63
C LYS A 243 13.82 -8.03 14.72
N ASP A 244 14.11 -7.35 13.63
CA ASP A 244 15.17 -7.78 12.73
C ASP A 244 16.56 -7.37 13.24
N VAL A 245 17.59 -8.06 12.76
CA VAL A 245 18.98 -7.77 13.11
C VAL A 245 19.38 -6.42 12.50
N PRO A 246 19.97 -5.49 13.28
CA PRO A 246 20.47 -4.24 12.74
C PRO A 246 21.53 -4.45 11.64
N ILE A 247 21.45 -3.69 10.57
CA ILE A 247 22.51 -3.62 9.56
C ILE A 247 23.55 -2.64 10.10
N THR A 248 24.74 -3.13 10.43
CA THR A 248 25.83 -2.34 11.04
C THR A 248 27.02 -2.08 10.09
N LYS A 249 26.97 -2.67 8.90
CA LYS A 249 27.92 -2.45 7.80
C LYS A 249 27.20 -2.56 6.46
N GLU A 250 27.74 -1.91 5.45
CA GLU A 250 27.22 -2.03 4.08
C GLU A 250 27.24 -3.49 3.65
N VAL A 251 26.12 -3.95 3.11
CA VAL A 251 25.99 -5.29 2.51
C VAL A 251 25.98 -5.12 1.00
N ILE A 252 26.93 -5.70 0.30
CA ILE A 252 27.00 -5.68 -1.15
C ILE A 252 26.73 -7.08 -1.66
N ASP A 253 25.78 -7.23 -2.59
CA ASP A 253 25.43 -8.51 -3.18
C ASP A 253 25.00 -8.38 -4.63
N THR A 254 24.85 -9.50 -5.32
CA THR A 254 24.47 -9.58 -6.72
C THR A 254 23.26 -10.48 -6.89
N ALA A 255 22.31 -10.05 -7.71
CA ALA A 255 21.23 -10.88 -8.21
C ALA A 255 21.25 -10.92 -9.75
N TYR A 256 20.73 -12.01 -10.32
CA TYR A 256 20.69 -12.23 -11.75
C TYR A 256 19.27 -12.39 -12.24
N ASP A 257 18.99 -11.77 -13.41
CA ASP A 257 17.68 -11.83 -14.06
C ASP A 257 17.86 -12.28 -15.51
N ASN A 258 17.06 -13.25 -15.92
CA ASN A 258 17.08 -13.79 -17.30
C ASN A 258 16.38 -12.84 -18.31
N ASN A 259 15.55 -11.91 -17.81
CA ASN A 259 14.65 -11.11 -18.65
C ASN A 259 15.19 -9.70 -18.93
N ILE A 260 16.37 -9.36 -18.40
CA ILE A 260 16.99 -8.05 -18.61
C ILE A 260 18.24 -8.14 -19.48
N GLN A 261 18.47 -7.09 -20.23
CA GLN A 261 19.73 -6.88 -20.97
C GLN A 261 20.57 -5.75 -20.36
N ILE A 262 19.92 -4.80 -19.72
CA ILE A 262 20.55 -3.66 -19.07
C ILE A 262 20.64 -3.94 -17.58
N PRO A 263 21.83 -3.88 -16.96
CA PRO A 263 21.96 -4.07 -15.53
C PRO A 263 21.35 -2.90 -14.76
N ALA A 264 21.12 -3.07 -13.45
CA ALA A 264 20.74 -1.98 -12.56
C ALA A 264 21.59 -2.00 -11.28
N ILE A 265 21.79 -0.84 -10.68
CA ILE A 265 22.33 -0.69 -9.34
C ILE A 265 21.24 -0.19 -8.41
N MET A 266 21.15 -0.77 -7.23
CA MET A 266 20.15 -0.42 -6.23
C MET A 266 20.82 -0.23 -4.87
N ALA A 267 20.32 0.74 -4.09
CA ALA A 267 20.69 0.87 -2.67
C ALA A 267 19.42 0.96 -1.84
N ALA A 268 19.33 0.12 -0.82
CA ALA A 268 18.15 0.02 0.04
C ALA A 268 18.51 0.18 1.50
N TYR A 269 17.69 0.95 2.21
CA TYR A 269 17.86 1.26 3.62
C TYR A 269 16.62 0.80 4.38
N ARG A 270 16.81 0.16 5.54
CA ARG A 270 15.69 -0.12 6.44
C ARG A 270 15.31 1.16 7.17
N ILE A 271 14.02 1.49 7.12
CA ILE A 271 13.46 2.69 7.71
C ILE A 271 12.34 2.33 8.70
N PRO A 272 11.87 3.27 9.55
CA PRO A 272 10.78 2.99 10.47
C PRO A 272 9.47 2.69 9.76
N GLY A 273 8.55 2.03 10.46
CA GLY A 273 7.21 1.72 9.96
C GLY A 273 6.37 2.97 9.64
N MET A 274 5.30 2.75 8.86
CA MET A 274 4.47 3.82 8.29
C MET A 274 3.84 4.77 9.32
N THR A 275 3.59 4.31 10.54
CA THR A 275 3.00 5.14 11.60
C THR A 275 4.00 6.07 12.28
N ASN A 276 5.29 5.93 11.99
CA ASN A 276 6.32 6.81 12.52
C ASN A 276 6.34 8.14 11.75
N LYS A 277 6.35 9.26 12.46
CA LYS A 277 6.38 10.61 11.86
C LYS A 277 7.56 10.85 10.89
N GLU A 278 8.70 10.19 11.14
CA GLU A 278 9.88 10.31 10.27
C GLU A 278 9.69 9.59 8.93
N SER A 279 8.76 8.63 8.83
CA SER A 279 8.44 7.92 7.59
C SER A 279 7.90 8.88 6.52
N LYS A 280 7.05 9.85 6.90
CA LYS A 280 6.52 10.87 5.98
C LYS A 280 7.63 11.81 5.47
N ALA A 281 8.56 12.21 6.33
CA ALA A 281 9.72 13.03 5.94
C ALA A 281 10.65 12.28 4.96
N LEU A 282 10.85 10.97 5.15
CA LEU A 282 11.60 10.13 4.22
C LEU A 282 10.88 9.98 2.88
N GLU A 283 9.56 9.82 2.89
CA GLU A 283 8.75 9.75 1.68
C GLU A 283 8.86 11.04 0.85
N MET A 284 8.75 12.20 1.49
CA MET A 284 8.99 13.49 0.84
C MET A 284 10.44 13.63 0.35
N GLY A 285 11.41 13.13 1.10
CA GLY A 285 12.81 13.07 0.69
C GLY A 285 13.04 12.22 -0.57
N SER A 286 12.34 11.10 -0.71
CA SER A 286 12.42 10.28 -1.92
C SER A 286 11.84 11.00 -3.13
N ALA A 287 10.76 11.75 -2.94
CA ALA A 287 10.16 12.56 -3.99
C ALA A 287 11.10 13.69 -4.48
N VAL A 288 11.84 14.33 -3.57
CA VAL A 288 12.89 15.30 -3.94
C VAL A 288 13.95 14.65 -4.85
N LEU A 289 14.34 13.41 -4.53
CA LEU A 289 15.38 12.71 -5.28
C LEU A 289 14.93 12.30 -6.69
N SER A 290 13.69 11.82 -6.86
CA SER A 290 13.32 11.18 -8.14
C SER A 290 11.91 11.44 -8.67
N GLN A 291 11.05 12.23 -8.00
CA GLN A 291 9.68 12.42 -8.49
C GLN A 291 9.61 13.49 -9.59
N GLY A 292 9.41 13.00 -10.83
CA GLY A 292 9.31 13.82 -12.04
C GLY A 292 10.65 14.31 -12.56
N ASN A 293 10.63 14.86 -13.78
CA ASN A 293 11.84 15.22 -14.52
C ASN A 293 12.65 16.38 -13.91
N SER A 294 12.05 17.16 -13.02
CA SER A 294 12.74 18.23 -12.28
C SER A 294 13.38 17.77 -10.97
N SER A 295 13.36 16.47 -10.66
CA SER A 295 13.97 15.90 -9.48
C SER A 295 15.49 15.83 -9.57
N ARG A 296 16.17 15.77 -8.41
CA ARG A 296 17.64 15.91 -8.36
C ARG A 296 18.38 14.81 -9.11
N MET A 297 18.00 13.55 -8.90
CA MET A 297 18.65 12.43 -9.60
C MET A 297 18.38 12.48 -11.10
N PHE A 298 17.13 12.78 -11.51
CA PHE A 298 16.81 12.88 -12.93
C PHE A 298 17.63 13.96 -13.61
N LYS A 299 17.63 15.17 -13.05
CA LYS A 299 18.44 16.29 -13.59
C LYS A 299 19.91 15.94 -13.70
N LYS A 300 20.51 15.45 -12.61
CA LYS A 300 21.94 15.16 -12.57
C LYS A 300 22.34 14.02 -13.50
N MET A 301 21.61 12.89 -13.45
CA MET A 301 22.06 11.63 -14.04
C MET A 301 21.49 11.39 -15.44
N VAL A 302 20.25 11.86 -15.71
CA VAL A 302 19.59 11.68 -17.00
C VAL A 302 19.84 12.89 -17.92
N ASP A 303 19.59 14.12 -17.44
CA ASP A 303 19.69 15.33 -18.25
C ASP A 303 21.15 15.80 -18.43
N ASP A 304 21.88 16.03 -17.31
CA ASP A 304 23.19 16.70 -17.33
C ASP A 304 24.32 15.73 -17.72
N LYS A 305 24.49 14.65 -16.93
CA LYS A 305 25.54 13.64 -17.16
C LYS A 305 25.22 12.67 -18.28
N LYS A 306 23.94 12.43 -18.53
CA LYS A 306 23.44 11.46 -19.51
C LYS A 306 24.01 10.04 -19.32
N ASN A 307 24.36 9.71 -18.07
CA ASN A 307 24.96 8.44 -17.71
C ASN A 307 23.94 7.41 -17.22
N SER A 308 22.67 7.81 -17.07
CA SER A 308 21.56 6.92 -16.70
C SER A 308 20.42 7.01 -17.71
N LEU A 309 19.81 5.88 -18.03
CA LEU A 309 18.55 5.79 -18.78
C LEU A 309 17.36 6.05 -17.85
N GLN A 310 17.45 5.57 -16.62
CA GLN A 310 16.38 5.68 -15.62
C GLN A 310 16.98 5.77 -14.22
N VAL A 311 16.35 6.57 -13.40
CA VAL A 311 16.65 6.70 -11.97
C VAL A 311 15.36 6.69 -11.18
N GLY A 312 15.39 6.19 -9.95
CA GLY A 312 14.23 6.22 -9.07
C GLY A 312 14.60 6.15 -7.59
N SER A 313 13.69 6.67 -6.80
CA SER A 313 13.70 6.56 -5.35
C SER A 313 12.26 6.43 -4.86
N PHE A 314 12.00 5.52 -3.95
CA PHE A 314 10.68 5.37 -3.36
C PHE A 314 10.76 4.81 -1.94
N ASN A 315 9.76 5.13 -1.16
CA ASN A 315 9.58 4.63 0.18
C ASN A 315 8.53 3.50 0.18
N TYR A 316 8.95 2.28 0.45
CA TYR A 316 8.07 1.14 0.62
C TYR A 316 7.67 1.04 2.10
N ALA A 317 6.62 1.80 2.47
CA ALA A 317 6.18 1.94 3.85
C ALA A 317 5.29 0.76 4.23
N LEU A 318 5.65 0.05 5.33
CA LEU A 318 4.92 -1.07 5.90
C LEU A 318 4.68 -0.82 7.40
N GLU A 319 3.91 -1.68 8.09
CA GLU A 319 3.49 -1.43 9.48
C GLU A 319 4.66 -1.41 10.45
N ASP A 320 5.53 -2.43 10.43
CA ASP A 320 6.61 -2.60 11.42
C ASP A 320 7.89 -1.86 11.03
N TYR A 321 8.22 -1.89 9.75
CA TYR A 321 9.38 -1.27 9.12
C TYR A 321 9.00 -0.73 7.74
N GLY A 322 9.91 -0.02 7.11
CA GLY A 322 9.86 0.29 5.69
C GLY A 322 11.20 0.01 5.00
N ALA A 323 11.19 0.12 3.68
CA ALA A 323 12.38 0.08 2.84
C ALA A 323 12.46 1.36 2.01
N TYR A 324 13.53 2.14 2.17
CA TYR A 324 13.84 3.26 1.30
C TYR A 324 14.76 2.75 0.20
N ILE A 325 14.30 2.76 -1.04
CA ILE A 325 15.00 2.15 -2.17
C ILE A 325 15.35 3.23 -3.18
N THR A 326 16.60 3.25 -3.62
CA THR A 326 17.08 4.06 -4.74
C THR A 326 17.65 3.14 -5.81
N TYR A 327 17.50 3.50 -7.08
CA TYR A 327 18.05 2.71 -8.18
C TYR A 327 18.42 3.56 -9.38
N ALA A 328 19.31 3.03 -10.22
CA ALA A 328 19.66 3.59 -11.52
C ALA A 328 19.98 2.50 -12.53
N LEU A 329 19.59 2.74 -13.77
CA LEU A 329 19.94 1.94 -14.94
C LEU A 329 20.97 2.73 -15.77
N PRO A 330 22.10 2.12 -16.15
CA PRO A 330 23.15 2.79 -16.92
C PRO A 330 22.68 3.16 -18.32
N ASN A 331 23.18 4.29 -18.82
CA ASN A 331 23.18 4.60 -20.23
C ASN A 331 24.52 4.16 -20.83
N ALA A 332 24.45 3.47 -21.97
CA ALA A 332 25.61 2.88 -22.62
C ALA A 332 26.45 2.01 -21.65
N GLU A 333 27.77 2.14 -21.67
CA GLU A 333 28.70 1.36 -20.84
C GLU A 333 29.05 2.05 -19.51
N THR A 334 28.18 2.91 -18.99
CA THR A 334 28.42 3.57 -17.69
C THR A 334 28.59 2.54 -16.58
N PRO A 335 29.70 2.53 -15.83
CA PRO A 335 29.88 1.60 -14.72
C PRO A 335 28.85 1.81 -13.63
N LEU A 336 28.30 0.71 -13.07
CA LEU A 336 27.30 0.76 -12.00
C LEU A 336 27.81 1.49 -10.74
N ASP A 337 29.10 1.38 -10.43
CA ASP A 337 29.73 2.12 -9.31
C ASP A 337 29.67 3.64 -9.49
N THR A 338 29.75 4.11 -10.74
CA THR A 338 29.61 5.54 -11.05
C THR A 338 28.17 6.00 -10.73
N LEU A 339 27.17 5.20 -11.08
CA LEU A 339 25.77 5.50 -10.78
C LEU A 339 25.49 5.45 -9.29
N LEU A 340 26.03 4.45 -8.57
CA LEU A 340 25.91 4.35 -7.12
C LEU A 340 26.52 5.57 -6.44
N LYS A 341 27.71 6.01 -6.91
CA LYS A 341 28.33 7.24 -6.41
C LYS A 341 27.45 8.46 -6.66
N ASP A 342 26.83 8.58 -7.82
CA ASP A 342 25.96 9.72 -8.14
C ASP A 342 24.70 9.74 -7.27
N ILE A 343 24.10 8.58 -6.97
CA ILE A 343 23.01 8.42 -6.00
C ILE A 343 23.49 8.86 -4.61
N ASP A 344 24.64 8.36 -4.17
CA ASP A 344 25.22 8.69 -2.87
C ASP A 344 25.47 10.19 -2.70
N ASP A 345 25.98 10.84 -3.75
CA ASP A 345 26.21 12.29 -3.74
C ASP A 345 24.92 13.08 -3.52
N GLU A 346 23.79 12.65 -4.11
CA GLU A 346 22.49 13.30 -3.91
C GLU A 346 21.92 13.01 -2.51
N ILE A 347 22.09 11.80 -1.99
CA ILE A 347 21.74 11.46 -0.61
C ILE A 347 22.56 12.29 0.39
N VAL A 348 23.87 12.44 0.17
CA VAL A 348 24.74 13.27 1.01
C VAL A 348 24.31 14.75 0.97
N LYS A 349 23.88 15.26 -0.17
CA LYS A 349 23.30 16.62 -0.23
C LYS A 349 22.00 16.70 0.58
N LEU A 350 21.12 15.72 0.45
CA LEU A 350 19.87 15.67 1.23
C LEU A 350 20.13 15.60 2.76
N GLN A 351 21.21 14.95 3.17
CA GLN A 351 21.63 14.85 4.57
C GLN A 351 22.24 16.16 5.12
N ASN A 352 22.92 16.94 4.29
CA ASN A 352 23.77 18.04 4.77
C ASN A 352 23.33 19.43 4.34
N GLN A 353 22.35 19.54 3.44
CA GLN A 353 21.85 20.79 2.91
C GLN A 353 20.31 20.78 2.99
N LEU A 354 19.76 21.90 3.47
CA LEU A 354 18.33 22.10 3.36
C LEU A 354 17.92 22.14 1.88
N ILE A 355 16.87 21.42 1.53
CA ILE A 355 16.27 21.54 0.19
C ILE A 355 15.78 22.98 -0.02
N SER A 356 15.75 23.47 -1.25
CA SER A 356 15.29 24.83 -1.52
C SER A 356 13.81 25.01 -1.13
N VAL A 357 13.38 26.26 -0.96
CA VAL A 357 11.98 26.55 -0.68
C VAL A 357 11.09 26.10 -1.84
N GLU A 358 11.55 26.32 -3.08
CA GLU A 358 10.81 25.93 -4.28
C GLU A 358 10.68 24.41 -4.41
N GLU A 359 11.77 23.63 -4.21
CA GLU A 359 11.69 22.16 -4.20
C GLU A 359 10.71 21.67 -3.13
N PHE A 360 10.81 22.24 -1.92
CA PHE A 360 9.94 21.86 -0.81
C PHE A 360 8.48 22.15 -1.11
N THR A 361 8.17 23.37 -1.58
CA THR A 361 6.79 23.77 -1.93
C THR A 361 6.22 22.89 -3.03
N LYS A 362 7.03 22.58 -4.07
CA LYS A 362 6.61 21.67 -5.13
C LYS A 362 6.21 20.30 -4.56
N ILE A 363 7.06 19.69 -3.73
CA ILE A 363 6.80 18.37 -3.14
C ILE A 363 5.58 18.41 -2.22
N GLN A 364 5.47 19.41 -1.36
CA GLN A 364 4.31 19.58 -0.48
C GLN A 364 3.01 19.65 -1.29
N ASN A 365 2.98 20.46 -2.35
CA ASN A 365 1.81 20.55 -3.23
C ASN A 365 1.49 19.21 -3.92
N GLN A 366 2.49 18.43 -4.33
CA GLN A 366 2.29 17.11 -4.92
C GLN A 366 1.65 16.13 -3.93
N PHE A 367 2.10 16.13 -2.69
CA PHE A 367 1.51 15.29 -1.64
C PHE A 367 0.09 15.72 -1.28
N GLU A 368 -0.16 17.02 -1.18
CA GLU A 368 -1.51 17.56 -0.95
C GLU A 368 -2.46 17.18 -2.09
N ASN A 369 -2.03 17.33 -3.34
CA ASN A 369 -2.83 16.94 -4.50
C ASN A 369 -3.10 15.43 -4.53
N ALA A 370 -2.11 14.59 -4.27
CA ALA A 370 -2.27 13.14 -4.21
C ALA A 370 -3.27 12.73 -3.11
N PHE A 371 -3.19 13.38 -1.94
CA PHE A 371 -4.16 13.16 -0.87
C PHE A 371 -5.59 13.54 -1.30
N VAL A 372 -5.78 14.70 -1.91
CA VAL A 372 -7.09 15.14 -2.40
C VAL A 372 -7.63 14.18 -3.46
N ASP A 373 -6.82 13.84 -4.46
CA ASP A 373 -7.23 12.92 -5.54
C ASP A 373 -7.65 11.54 -5.03
N ASN A 374 -6.93 11.00 -4.06
CA ASN A 374 -7.29 9.71 -3.48
C ASN A 374 -8.62 9.78 -2.71
N ASN A 375 -8.88 10.89 -2.01
CA ASN A 375 -10.07 11.08 -1.19
C ASN A 375 -11.28 11.66 -1.96
N ASN A 376 -11.15 11.94 -3.24
CA ASN A 376 -12.28 12.32 -4.11
C ASN A 376 -13.17 11.12 -4.51
N ARG A 377 -12.74 9.90 -4.22
CA ARG A 377 -13.48 8.67 -4.52
C ARG A 377 -13.89 7.98 -3.23
N MET A 378 -15.13 7.48 -3.17
CA MET A 378 -15.63 6.76 -1.99
C MET A 378 -14.78 5.56 -1.61
N LEU A 379 -14.20 4.88 -2.59
CA LEU A 379 -13.24 3.80 -2.34
C LEU A 379 -11.97 4.28 -1.63
N GLY A 380 -11.40 5.40 -2.06
CA GLY A 380 -10.21 5.97 -1.40
C GLY A 380 -10.51 6.40 0.04
N VAL A 381 -11.67 7.02 0.26
CA VAL A 381 -12.14 7.34 1.63
C VAL A 381 -12.29 6.07 2.46
N ALA A 382 -12.92 5.01 1.91
CA ALA A 382 -13.12 3.76 2.61
C ALA A 382 -11.77 3.09 2.98
N GLU A 383 -10.82 3.04 2.04
CA GLU A 383 -9.49 2.45 2.28
C GLU A 383 -8.71 3.23 3.35
N ASN A 384 -8.73 4.56 3.31
CA ASN A 384 -8.04 5.39 4.29
C ASN A 384 -8.67 5.32 5.69
N LEU A 385 -10.00 5.23 5.80
CA LEU A 385 -10.67 4.98 7.07
C LEU A 385 -10.31 3.59 7.63
N ALA A 386 -10.28 2.56 6.77
CA ALA A 386 -9.87 1.21 7.14
C ALA A 386 -8.41 1.16 7.61
N ALA A 387 -7.50 1.83 6.90
CA ALA A 387 -6.08 1.93 7.28
C ALA A 387 -5.89 2.69 8.60
N GLY A 388 -6.62 3.80 8.80
CA GLY A 388 -6.64 4.55 10.05
C GLY A 388 -7.07 3.67 11.24
N TYR A 389 -8.15 2.91 11.08
CA TYR A 389 -8.62 1.96 12.08
C TYR A 389 -7.60 0.85 12.35
N THR A 390 -7.08 0.23 11.28
CA THR A 390 -6.25 -0.97 11.38
C THR A 390 -4.84 -0.70 11.87
N PHE A 391 -4.14 0.28 11.29
CA PHE A 391 -2.71 0.52 11.55
C PHE A 391 -2.47 1.62 12.56
N TYR A 392 -3.18 2.74 12.43
CA TYR A 392 -2.99 3.90 13.30
C TYR A 392 -3.79 3.81 14.60
N LYS A 393 -4.73 2.83 14.72
CA LYS A 393 -5.69 2.75 15.85
C LYS A 393 -6.43 4.08 16.08
N ASN A 394 -6.58 4.83 15.01
CA ASN A 394 -7.16 6.15 14.96
C ASN A 394 -7.82 6.39 13.60
N THR A 395 -9.08 6.09 13.48
CA THR A 395 -9.85 6.29 12.24
C THR A 395 -9.86 7.76 11.79
N ASN A 396 -9.70 8.71 12.75
CA ASN A 396 -9.58 10.13 12.42
C ASN A 396 -8.27 10.51 11.71
N ASN A 397 -7.33 9.57 11.52
CA ASN A 397 -6.06 9.81 10.82
C ASN A 397 -6.30 10.46 9.44
N LEU A 398 -7.31 9.99 8.70
CA LEU A 398 -7.71 10.58 7.42
C LEU A 398 -7.93 12.11 7.50
N ASN A 399 -8.56 12.58 8.57
CA ASN A 399 -8.85 14.01 8.75
C ASN A 399 -7.64 14.85 9.21
N THR A 400 -6.59 14.22 9.67
CA THR A 400 -5.38 14.88 10.19
C THR A 400 -4.18 14.70 9.27
N GLU A 401 -4.20 13.77 8.31
CA GLU A 401 -3.08 13.45 7.45
C GLU A 401 -2.58 14.65 6.64
N LEU A 402 -3.50 15.45 6.10
CA LEU A 402 -3.13 16.67 5.37
C LEU A 402 -2.37 17.66 6.26
N ASP A 403 -2.81 17.82 7.51
CA ASP A 403 -2.12 18.67 8.48
C ASP A 403 -0.75 18.09 8.86
N GLU A 404 -0.62 16.76 8.96
CA GLU A 404 0.66 16.10 9.22
C GLU A 404 1.63 16.28 8.03
N ILE A 405 1.14 16.19 6.78
CA ILE A 405 1.95 16.51 5.57
C ILE A 405 2.46 17.96 5.65
N ARG A 406 1.58 18.91 6.02
CA ARG A 406 1.92 20.34 6.13
C ARG A 406 2.89 20.67 7.26
N LYS A 407 2.92 19.88 8.31
CA LYS A 407 3.84 20.04 9.46
C LYS A 407 5.27 19.59 9.16
N VAL A 408 5.47 18.72 8.14
CA VAL A 408 6.82 18.30 7.75
C VAL A 408 7.62 19.54 7.31
N THR A 409 8.81 19.68 7.82
CA THR A 409 9.71 20.77 7.47
C THR A 409 10.89 20.29 6.63
N ARG A 410 11.57 21.20 5.96
CA ARG A 410 12.84 20.93 5.27
C ARG A 410 13.89 20.34 6.21
N GLN A 411 13.87 20.78 7.48
CA GLN A 411 14.76 20.27 8.52
C GLN A 411 14.44 18.82 8.89
N ASP A 412 13.16 18.45 8.95
CA ASP A 412 12.75 17.07 9.22
C ASP A 412 13.21 16.10 8.14
N ILE A 413 13.10 16.50 6.87
CA ILE A 413 13.60 15.73 5.73
C ILE A 413 15.12 15.51 5.86
N MET A 414 15.88 16.57 6.11
CA MET A 414 17.33 16.48 6.29
C MET A 414 17.71 15.60 7.49
N ASN A 415 17.02 15.75 8.62
CA ASN A 415 17.29 14.97 9.82
C ASN A 415 16.96 13.48 9.65
N ALA A 416 15.83 13.18 8.99
CA ALA A 416 15.46 11.81 8.66
C ALA A 416 16.46 11.16 7.70
N ALA A 417 16.90 11.88 6.65
CA ALA A 417 17.95 11.40 5.76
C ALA A 417 19.26 11.12 6.50
N LYS A 418 19.70 12.00 7.42
CA LYS A 418 20.89 11.78 8.26
C LYS A 418 20.77 10.52 9.10
N LYS A 419 19.60 10.30 9.69
CA LYS A 419 19.38 9.20 10.63
C LYS A 419 19.29 7.85 9.95
N TYR A 420 18.67 7.75 8.79
CA TYR A 420 18.30 6.48 8.18
C TYR A 420 19.06 6.13 6.89
N LEU A 421 19.57 7.10 6.13
CA LEU A 421 20.17 6.84 4.83
C LEU A 421 21.71 6.72 4.91
N ASN A 422 22.21 6.01 5.90
CA ASN A 422 23.65 5.84 6.13
C ASN A 422 24.23 4.66 5.32
N ARG A 423 25.37 4.86 4.66
CA ARG A 423 26.05 3.80 3.90
C ARG A 423 26.29 2.53 4.70
N ASN A 424 26.65 2.64 5.98
CA ASN A 424 26.89 1.48 6.85
C ASN A 424 25.60 0.75 7.28
N GLN A 425 24.43 1.20 6.87
CA GLN A 425 23.13 0.65 7.26
C GLN A 425 22.28 0.28 6.04
N ARG A 426 22.92 -0.08 4.93
CA ARG A 426 22.23 -0.35 3.66
C ARG A 426 22.64 -1.69 3.04
N VAL A 427 21.80 -2.11 2.11
CA VAL A 427 22.08 -3.16 1.13
C VAL A 427 22.31 -2.47 -0.22
N VAL A 428 23.39 -2.82 -0.89
CA VAL A 428 23.68 -2.48 -2.29
C VAL A 428 23.51 -3.75 -3.12
N LEU A 429 22.66 -3.70 -4.12
CA LEU A 429 22.36 -4.82 -5.00
C LEU A 429 22.76 -4.50 -6.44
N TYR A 430 23.71 -5.26 -6.98
CA TYR A 430 23.99 -5.33 -8.40
C TYR A 430 23.00 -6.29 -9.04
N TYR A 431 22.09 -5.76 -9.85
CA TYR A 431 21.06 -6.54 -10.52
C TYR A 431 21.48 -6.72 -11.99
N LEU A 432 21.93 -7.93 -12.32
CA LEU A 432 22.68 -8.19 -13.54
C LEU A 432 21.92 -9.13 -14.49
N PRO A 433 22.10 -8.98 -15.82
CA PRO A 433 21.66 -9.98 -16.77
C PRO A 433 22.30 -11.33 -16.45
N LYS A 434 21.52 -12.40 -16.51
CA LYS A 434 22.08 -13.74 -16.46
C LYS A 434 22.62 -14.08 -17.85
N LYS A 435 23.92 -14.37 -17.91
CA LYS A 435 24.60 -14.81 -19.13
C LYS A 435 24.21 -16.22 -19.51
#